data_5360500e9f4d5e9bb54e766700260bc7
#
_entry.id   5360500e9f4d5e9bb54e766700260bc7
#
_cell.length_a   1.000
_cell.length_b   1.000
_cell.length_c   1.000
_cell.angle_alpha   90.00
_cell.angle_beta   90.00
_cell.angle_gamma   90.00
#
_symmetry.space_group_name_H-M   'P 1'
#
loop_
_entity.id
_entity.type
_entity.pdbx_description
1 polymer ?
#
loop_
_entity_poly.entity_id
_entity_poly.type
_entity_poly.pdbx_seq_one_letter_code
_entity_poly.pdbx_strand_id
1 'polypeptide(L)'
;DITQDLVAQGTQVIITGDFNTAHTEIDLANPKENQKTSGFLPEEREWVSKYLDHGFIDVYRQLYPDRVQYTWWTYRFGARARNIGWRLDYFLVSAGLAGQVNEVVIHDQVGGSDHCPVTMDIDLKFV
;
A
#
# COMPACT_ATOMS: atom_id res chain seq x y z
N ASP A 1 -8.55 10.63 14.77
CA ASP A 1 -7.39 9.76 14.64
C ASP A 1 -6.10 10.59 14.85
N ILE A 2 -5.13 10.02 15.54
CA ILE A 2 -3.91 10.73 15.94
C ILE A 2 -3.07 11.18 14.72
N THR A 3 -3.05 10.39 13.65
CA THR A 3 -2.32 10.76 12.43
C THR A 3 -2.97 11.94 11.73
N GLN A 4 -4.30 11.98 11.67
CA GLN A 4 -5.04 13.10 11.10
C GLN A 4 -4.85 14.37 11.94
N ASP A 5 -4.84 14.23 13.26
CA ASP A 5 -4.61 15.36 14.16
C ASP A 5 -3.23 15.95 13.97
N LEU A 6 -2.19 15.11 13.78
CA LEU A 6 -0.85 15.56 13.52
C LEU A 6 -0.75 16.34 12.21
N VAL A 7 -1.39 15.87 11.17
CA VAL A 7 -1.43 16.57 9.87
C VAL A 7 -2.15 17.91 10.00
N ALA A 8 -3.25 17.95 10.73
CA ALA A 8 -4.00 19.19 10.98
C ALA A 8 -3.18 20.22 11.75
N GLN A 9 -2.20 19.78 12.54
CA GLN A 9 -1.27 20.65 13.26
C GLN A 9 -0.05 21.07 12.43
N GLY A 10 -0.01 20.69 11.15
CA GLY A 10 1.10 21.03 10.26
C GLY A 10 2.25 20.01 10.27
N THR A 11 2.12 18.92 11.00
CA THR A 11 3.13 17.85 11.03
C THR A 11 2.98 16.97 9.78
N GLN A 12 4.11 16.68 9.13
CA GLN A 12 4.12 15.74 8.00
C GLN A 12 4.24 14.32 8.53
N VAL A 13 3.49 13.40 7.94
CA VAL A 13 3.35 12.03 8.46
C VAL A 13 3.58 11.01 7.35
N ILE A 14 4.33 9.96 7.67
CA ILE A 14 4.48 8.77 6.83
C ILE A 14 3.91 7.59 7.63
N ILE A 15 2.97 6.87 7.04
CA ILE A 15 2.43 5.64 7.62
C ILE A 15 2.89 4.49 6.72
N THR A 16 3.57 3.51 7.30
CA THR A 16 4.03 2.34 6.55
C THR A 16 3.78 1.07 7.33
N GLY A 17 3.63 -0.03 6.61
CA GLY A 17 3.48 -1.36 7.18
C GLY A 17 2.48 -2.21 6.43
N ASP A 18 2.13 -3.33 7.06
CA ASP A 18 1.14 -4.27 6.56
C ASP A 18 -0.26 -3.82 6.99
N PHE A 19 -1.09 -3.49 6.02
CA PHE A 19 -2.48 -3.07 6.28
C PHE A 19 -3.46 -4.24 6.19
N ASN A 20 -2.97 -5.42 5.80
CA ASN A 20 -3.79 -6.63 5.59
C ASN A 20 -4.99 -6.39 4.66
N THR A 21 -4.89 -5.41 3.76
CA THR A 21 -5.98 -5.02 2.88
C THR A 21 -5.44 -4.61 1.52
N ALA A 22 -5.96 -5.22 0.45
CA ALA A 22 -5.79 -4.71 -0.91
C ALA A 22 -6.87 -3.64 -1.13
N HIS A 23 -6.46 -2.44 -1.56
CA HIS A 23 -7.38 -1.31 -1.63
C HIS A 23 -8.35 -1.41 -2.80
N THR A 24 -7.84 -1.71 -4.00
CA THR A 24 -8.65 -1.75 -5.22
C THR A 24 -8.39 -3.03 -6.01
N GLU A 25 -9.16 -3.23 -7.09
CA GLU A 25 -9.11 -4.45 -7.89
C GLU A 25 -7.74 -4.72 -8.51
N ILE A 26 -6.95 -3.68 -8.81
CA ILE A 26 -5.59 -3.83 -9.36
C ILE A 26 -4.62 -4.38 -8.31
N ASP A 27 -4.96 -4.31 -7.04
CA ASP A 27 -4.08 -4.63 -5.92
C ASP A 27 -4.10 -6.11 -5.51
N LEU A 28 -4.88 -6.94 -6.19
CA LEU A 28 -4.87 -8.38 -5.94
C LEU A 28 -5.22 -9.16 -7.19
N ALA A 29 -4.74 -10.40 -7.22
CA ALA A 29 -5.17 -11.36 -8.24
C ALA A 29 -6.60 -11.84 -7.92
N ASN A 30 -7.40 -12.07 -8.94
CA ASN A 30 -8.77 -12.60 -8.81
C ASN A 30 -9.69 -11.75 -7.92
N PRO A 31 -9.84 -10.45 -8.18
CA PRO A 31 -10.65 -9.59 -7.30
C PRO A 31 -12.11 -10.00 -7.22
N LYS A 32 -12.69 -10.53 -8.30
CA LYS A 32 -14.11 -10.94 -8.30
C LYS A 32 -14.38 -12.08 -7.32
N GLU A 33 -13.47 -13.04 -7.25
CA GLU A 33 -13.58 -14.22 -6.41
C GLU A 33 -13.30 -13.90 -4.94
N ASN A 34 -12.71 -12.75 -4.65
CA ASN A 34 -12.26 -12.40 -3.30
C ASN A 34 -13.07 -11.28 -2.64
N GLN A 35 -14.21 -10.89 -3.18
CA GLN A 35 -15.02 -9.80 -2.63
C GLN A 35 -15.53 -10.07 -1.21
N LYS A 36 -15.62 -11.33 -0.82
CA LYS A 36 -16.03 -11.74 0.53
C LYS A 36 -14.87 -12.35 1.33
N THR A 37 -13.65 -12.18 0.85
CA THR A 37 -12.45 -12.70 1.50
C THR A 37 -11.82 -11.62 2.36
N SER A 38 -11.42 -11.97 3.59
CA SER A 38 -10.67 -11.05 4.46
C SER A 38 -9.43 -10.51 3.74
N GLY A 39 -9.22 -9.22 3.79
CA GLY A 39 -8.22 -8.49 3.03
C GLY A 39 -8.81 -7.73 1.85
N PHE A 40 -10.01 -8.09 1.40
CA PHE A 40 -10.69 -7.36 0.32
C PHE A 40 -12.18 -7.13 0.61
N LEU A 41 -12.57 -7.20 1.87
CA LEU A 41 -13.94 -6.89 2.28
C LEU A 41 -14.23 -5.39 2.04
N PRO A 42 -15.47 -5.04 1.68
CA PRO A 42 -15.82 -3.63 1.44
C PRO A 42 -15.48 -2.71 2.60
N GLU A 43 -15.73 -3.13 3.83
CA GLU A 43 -15.44 -2.33 5.04
C GLU A 43 -13.93 -2.15 5.27
N GLU A 44 -13.11 -3.14 4.91
CA GLU A 44 -11.66 -3.03 5.00
C GLU A 44 -11.12 -2.04 3.97
N ARG A 45 -11.60 -2.14 2.75
CA ARG A 45 -11.24 -1.21 1.67
C ARG A 45 -11.66 0.22 2.00
N GLU A 46 -12.80 0.38 2.63
CA GLU A 46 -13.30 1.68 3.06
C GLU A 46 -12.38 2.35 4.08
N TRP A 47 -11.77 1.58 4.98
CA TRP A 47 -10.79 2.12 5.93
C TRP A 47 -9.58 2.73 5.22
N VAL A 48 -9.04 2.07 4.20
CA VAL A 48 -7.95 2.63 3.40
C VAL A 48 -8.42 3.90 2.70
N SER A 49 -9.62 3.88 2.11
CA SER A 49 -10.19 5.05 1.44
C SER A 49 -10.33 6.23 2.39
N LYS A 50 -10.66 6.00 3.66
CA LYS A 50 -10.75 7.08 4.67
C LYS A 50 -9.42 7.79 4.86
N TYR A 51 -8.29 7.07 4.92
CA TYR A 51 -6.98 7.70 4.98
C TYR A 51 -6.74 8.59 3.75
N LEU A 52 -7.07 8.06 2.58
CA LEU A 52 -6.87 8.80 1.32
C LEU A 52 -7.76 10.04 1.26
N ASP A 53 -8.98 9.97 1.78
CA ASP A 53 -9.92 11.09 1.82
C ASP A 53 -9.53 12.15 2.86
N HIS A 54 -8.62 11.84 3.78
CA HIS A 54 -8.20 12.73 4.86
C HIS A 54 -6.77 13.21 4.72
N GLY A 55 -6.29 13.36 3.48
CA GLY A 55 -5.02 14.01 3.21
C GLY A 55 -3.81 13.10 3.09
N PHE A 56 -4.02 11.79 3.00
CA PHE A 56 -2.95 10.82 2.75
C PHE A 56 -2.95 10.35 1.31
N ILE A 57 -1.76 10.06 0.79
CA ILE A 57 -1.55 9.61 -0.59
C ILE A 57 -0.93 8.22 -0.56
N ASP A 58 -1.49 7.28 -1.31
CA ASP A 58 -0.86 6.00 -1.63
C ASP A 58 0.18 6.27 -2.72
N VAL A 59 1.41 6.50 -2.31
CA VAL A 59 2.45 6.99 -3.23
C VAL A 59 2.85 5.98 -4.29
N TYR A 60 2.80 4.68 -3.97
CA TYR A 60 3.06 3.66 -4.99
C TYR A 60 2.04 3.78 -6.12
N ARG A 61 0.76 3.86 -5.77
CA ARG A 61 -0.30 3.93 -6.78
C ARG A 61 -0.30 5.28 -7.52
N GLN A 62 0.08 6.35 -6.85
CA GLN A 62 0.21 7.66 -7.51
C GLN A 62 1.32 7.66 -8.54
N LEU A 63 2.47 7.06 -8.22
CA LEU A 63 3.61 6.97 -9.14
C LEU A 63 3.36 5.99 -10.28
N TYR A 64 2.66 4.91 -10.01
CA TYR A 64 2.45 3.79 -10.94
C TYR A 64 0.97 3.42 -11.03
N PRO A 65 0.13 4.27 -11.69
CA PRO A 65 -1.34 4.09 -11.65
C PRO A 65 -1.83 2.76 -12.20
N ASP A 66 -1.09 2.16 -13.14
CA ASP A 66 -1.54 0.96 -13.85
C ASP A 66 -0.64 -0.26 -13.62
N ARG A 67 0.37 -0.13 -12.75
CA ARG A 67 1.31 -1.23 -12.53
C ARG A 67 0.71 -2.28 -11.61
N VAL A 68 0.76 -3.54 -12.04
CA VAL A 68 0.33 -4.67 -11.24
C VAL A 68 1.54 -5.28 -10.54
N GLN A 69 1.60 -5.13 -9.23
CA GLN A 69 2.61 -5.76 -8.38
C GLN A 69 1.97 -6.09 -7.03
N TYR A 70 2.51 -7.12 -6.39
CA TYR A 70 2.01 -7.60 -5.11
C TYR A 70 3.14 -7.64 -4.08
N THR A 71 2.76 -7.60 -2.79
CA THR A 71 3.70 -7.64 -1.68
C THR A 71 3.58 -8.90 -0.84
N TRP A 72 2.52 -9.68 -1.08
CA TRP A 72 2.21 -10.89 -0.31
C TRP A 72 1.62 -11.97 -1.20
N TRP A 73 2.01 -13.21 -0.94
CA TRP A 73 1.46 -14.41 -1.57
C TRP A 73 1.28 -15.47 -0.49
N THR A 74 0.16 -16.20 -0.53
CA THR A 74 0.04 -17.36 0.36
C THR A 74 1.11 -18.40 0.02
N TYR A 75 1.58 -19.13 1.03
CA TYR A 75 2.51 -20.26 0.79
C TYR A 75 1.84 -21.44 0.07
N ARG A 76 0.51 -21.45 0.03
CA ARG A 76 -0.25 -22.55 -0.56
C ARG A 76 -0.37 -22.42 -2.07
N PHE A 77 -0.58 -23.55 -2.73
CA PHE A 77 -0.98 -23.63 -4.15
C PHE A 77 0.03 -23.04 -5.14
N GLY A 78 1.30 -22.88 -4.76
CA GLY A 78 2.30 -22.27 -5.62
C GLY A 78 1.95 -20.84 -6.02
N ALA A 79 1.26 -20.11 -5.16
CA ALA A 79 0.72 -18.79 -5.48
C ALA A 79 1.81 -17.80 -5.91
N ARG A 80 2.99 -17.82 -5.26
CA ARG A 80 4.05 -16.90 -5.61
C ARG A 80 4.64 -17.20 -6.99
N ALA A 81 4.88 -18.47 -7.31
CA ALA A 81 5.38 -18.86 -8.63
C ALA A 81 4.40 -18.52 -9.74
N ARG A 82 3.10 -18.53 -9.45
CA ARG A 82 2.03 -18.18 -10.37
C ARG A 82 1.67 -16.69 -10.30
N ASN A 83 2.32 -15.94 -9.42
CA ASN A 83 2.06 -14.53 -9.12
C ASN A 83 0.59 -14.23 -8.79
N ILE A 84 -0.02 -15.10 -8.02
CA ILE A 84 -1.37 -14.88 -7.47
C ILE A 84 -1.21 -14.25 -6.10
N GLY A 85 -1.08 -12.95 -6.08
CA GLY A 85 -0.73 -12.21 -4.87
C GLY A 85 -1.66 -11.06 -4.55
N TRP A 86 -1.29 -10.34 -3.50
CA TRP A 86 -2.02 -9.20 -2.97
C TRP A 86 -1.02 -8.11 -2.59
N ARG A 87 -1.37 -6.85 -2.86
CA ARG A 87 -0.60 -5.70 -2.35
C ARG A 87 -1.20 -5.29 -1.01
N LEU A 88 -0.53 -5.67 0.06
CA LEU A 88 -1.00 -5.46 1.44
C LEU A 88 -0.15 -4.47 2.21
N ASP A 89 1.07 -4.19 1.74
CA ASP A 89 2.03 -3.33 2.42
C ASP A 89 2.14 -2.01 1.68
N TYR A 90 2.01 -0.91 2.42
CA TYR A 90 1.84 0.42 1.84
C TYR A 90 2.82 1.42 2.44
N PHE A 91 3.06 2.49 1.67
CA PHE A 91 3.52 3.77 2.18
C PHE A 91 2.41 4.79 1.90
N LEU A 92 1.78 5.28 2.96
CA LEU A 92 0.85 6.40 2.87
C LEU A 92 1.55 7.62 3.43
N VAL A 93 1.61 8.68 2.65
CA VAL A 93 2.25 9.93 3.09
C VAL A 93 1.24 11.06 3.08
N SER A 94 1.43 12.02 3.98
CA SER A 94 0.62 13.23 3.95
C SER A 94 0.84 13.96 2.63
N ALA A 95 -0.22 14.63 2.14
CA ALA A 95 -0.21 15.23 0.80
C ALA A 95 0.96 16.19 0.59
N GLY A 96 1.41 16.88 1.64
CA GLY A 96 2.55 17.80 1.57
C GLY A 96 3.89 17.11 1.30
N LEU A 97 4.01 15.82 1.55
CA LEU A 97 5.23 15.04 1.27
C LEU A 97 5.19 14.32 -0.08
N ALA A 98 4.02 14.16 -0.68
CA ALA A 98 3.88 13.29 -1.85
C ALA A 98 4.77 13.72 -3.02
N GLY A 99 4.95 15.02 -3.23
CA GLY A 99 5.81 15.54 -4.30
C GLY A 99 7.30 15.32 -4.08
N GLN A 100 7.72 14.91 -2.87
CA GLN A 100 9.12 14.66 -2.53
C GLN A 100 9.48 13.17 -2.61
N VAL A 101 8.51 12.30 -2.91
CA VAL A 101 8.75 10.87 -3.08
C VAL A 101 9.25 10.64 -4.51
N ASN A 102 10.46 10.10 -4.64
CA ASN A 102 11.08 9.82 -5.92
C ASN A 102 10.67 8.45 -6.48
N GLU A 103 10.61 7.46 -5.61
CA GLU A 103 10.39 6.09 -6.02
C GLU A 103 9.86 5.25 -4.87
N VAL A 104 8.99 4.30 -5.19
CA VAL A 104 8.59 3.21 -4.29
C VAL A 104 8.86 1.90 -5.03
N VAL A 105 9.63 1.00 -4.41
CA VAL A 105 10.00 -0.27 -5.04
C VAL A 105 9.41 -1.42 -4.23
N ILE A 106 8.65 -2.27 -4.91
CA ILE A 106 8.22 -3.56 -4.38
C ILE A 106 9.26 -4.60 -4.82
N HIS A 107 10.01 -5.13 -3.86
CA HIS A 107 11.11 -6.06 -4.13
C HIS A 107 10.58 -7.50 -4.21
N ASP A 108 9.76 -7.76 -5.22
CA ASP A 108 9.02 -9.02 -5.36
C ASP A 108 9.89 -10.23 -5.69
N GLN A 109 11.19 -10.00 -6.00
CA GLN A 109 12.15 -11.08 -6.23
C GLN A 109 12.89 -11.51 -4.95
N VAL A 110 12.67 -10.82 -3.82
CA VAL A 110 13.32 -11.15 -2.56
C VAL A 110 12.46 -12.15 -1.78
N GLY A 111 13.00 -13.33 -1.51
CA GLY A 111 12.33 -14.38 -0.74
C GLY A 111 12.63 -14.28 0.75
N GLY A 112 12.20 -15.32 1.50
CA GLY A 112 12.46 -15.45 2.94
C GLY A 112 11.25 -15.15 3.82
N SER A 113 10.14 -14.65 3.24
CA SER A 113 8.87 -14.37 3.94
C SER A 113 7.74 -14.52 2.93
N ASP A 114 6.51 -14.62 3.42
CA ASP A 114 5.32 -14.54 2.57
C ASP A 114 5.04 -13.10 2.10
N HIS A 115 5.65 -12.11 2.76
CA HIS A 115 5.72 -10.74 2.25
C HIS A 115 7.08 -10.49 1.60
N CYS A 116 7.13 -9.59 0.62
CA CYS A 116 8.41 -9.08 0.12
C CYS A 116 8.65 -7.67 0.66
N PRO A 117 9.93 -7.22 0.68
CA PRO A 117 10.23 -5.86 1.14
C PRO A 117 9.66 -4.81 0.20
N VAL A 118 9.26 -3.66 0.76
CA VAL A 118 8.89 -2.46 0.02
C VAL A 118 9.73 -1.31 0.54
N THR A 119 10.32 -0.55 -0.37
CA THR A 119 11.16 0.61 0.00
C THR A 119 10.64 1.87 -0.65
N MET A 120 10.89 3.00 0.00
CA MET A 120 10.53 4.31 -0.52
C MET A 120 11.76 5.22 -0.49
N ASP A 121 12.02 5.88 -1.61
CA ASP A 121 13.04 6.90 -1.71
C ASP A 121 12.35 8.26 -1.66
N ILE A 122 12.68 9.06 -0.67
CA ILE A 122 12.05 10.36 -0.44
C ILE A 122 13.12 11.41 -0.11
N ASP A 123 13.01 12.59 -0.75
CA ASP A 123 13.86 13.74 -0.48
C ASP A 123 13.16 14.64 0.55
N LEU A 124 13.59 14.53 1.81
CA LEU A 124 13.06 15.40 2.86
C LEU A 124 13.83 16.72 2.86
N LYS A 125 13.08 17.82 2.72
CA LYS A 125 13.67 19.17 2.81
C LYS A 125 13.37 19.71 4.20
N PHE A 126 14.42 19.88 4.96
CA PHE A 126 14.34 20.55 6.27
C PHE A 126 14.66 22.02 6.07
N VAL A 127 13.75 22.86 6.51
CA VAL A 127 13.93 24.32 6.46
C VAL A 127 14.33 24.84 7.83
#